data_82ce614f2b92da740c8a04951b58bce7
#
_entry.id   82ce614f2b92da740c8a04951b58bce7
#
_cell.length_a   1.000
_cell.length_b   1.000
_cell.length_c   1.000
_cell.angle_alpha   90.00
_cell.angle_beta   90.00
_cell.angle_gamma   90.00
#
_symmetry.space_group_name_H-M   'P 1'
#
loop_
_entity.id
_entity.type
_entity.pdbx_description
1 polymer ?
#
loop_
_entity_poly.entity_id
_entity_poly.type
_entity_poly.pdbx_seq_one_letter_code
_entity_poly.pdbx_strand_id
1 'polypeptide(L)'
;RCMINVDLSKAKLTESMESYKDRVAEVHDMIHNKTGAGNDFLGWVDLPTNYNKTEVENIKKKAAELSEEIDVLLVCGIGGSYLGARAAIEAINGLYPTNKVQIIYIGNTFSATYLAQVKNYVKDKEFGINVISKSGTTTETSVAFRIFKELLEETKGKEVAQRRIVATTDAHKGALKTLADQEGYTEFVVPDDIGGRFSVLTAVGLFPIAMAGIDVDAMLKGAKDAQDKYNNPDLLTNDAYQYGVARQMLLKAGYPAEMFVTYNLQLQQTAEWWKQLFGESEGKEGKGILPTSGTFSTDLHSLGQFI
;
A
#
# COMPACT_ATOMS: atom_id res chain seq x y z
N ARG A 1 -20.44 12.16 6.48
CA ARG A 1 -19.30 11.61 5.74
C ARG A 1 -18.18 12.64 5.81
N CYS A 2 -17.10 12.31 6.52
CA CYS A 2 -15.90 13.15 6.48
C CYS A 2 -15.17 12.83 5.18
N MET A 3 -15.24 13.73 4.20
CA MET A 3 -14.44 13.66 2.96
C MET A 3 -13.15 14.42 3.18
N ILE A 4 -12.06 13.95 2.57
CA ILE A 4 -10.79 14.70 2.55
C ILE A 4 -11.00 15.96 1.71
N ASN A 5 -10.56 17.10 2.24
CA ASN A 5 -10.54 18.37 1.54
C ASN A 5 -9.12 18.93 1.56
N VAL A 6 -8.77 19.70 0.54
CA VAL A 6 -7.48 20.40 0.44
C VAL A 6 -7.70 21.89 0.73
N ASP A 7 -7.06 22.40 1.76
CA ASP A 7 -7.05 23.82 2.09
C ASP A 7 -5.68 24.42 1.75
N LEU A 8 -5.62 25.22 0.72
CA LEU A 8 -4.42 25.90 0.24
C LEU A 8 -4.29 27.35 0.78
N SER A 9 -5.15 27.79 1.69
CA SER A 9 -5.18 29.17 2.18
C SER A 9 -3.87 29.62 2.85
N LYS A 10 -3.06 28.67 3.33
CA LYS A 10 -1.74 28.91 3.93
C LYS A 10 -0.58 28.59 2.98
N ALA A 11 -0.85 28.07 1.80
CA ALA A 11 0.18 27.81 0.81
C ALA A 11 0.65 29.13 0.19
N LYS A 12 1.97 29.31 0.09
CA LYS A 12 2.57 30.51 -0.50
C LYS A 12 2.62 30.37 -2.03
N LEU A 13 1.46 30.26 -2.66
CA LEU A 13 1.36 30.14 -4.12
C LEU A 13 1.78 31.43 -4.80
N THR A 14 2.58 31.34 -5.85
CA THR A 14 3.18 32.46 -6.56
C THR A 14 2.43 32.83 -7.85
N GLU A 15 1.55 31.94 -8.32
CA GLU A 15 0.81 32.08 -9.56
C GLU A 15 -0.69 31.82 -9.30
N SER A 16 -1.54 32.23 -10.23
CA SER A 16 -2.97 31.88 -10.16
C SER A 16 -3.17 30.39 -10.52
N MET A 17 -4.01 29.70 -9.74
CA MET A 17 -4.43 28.33 -10.05
C MET A 17 -5.02 28.20 -11.46
N GLU A 18 -5.76 29.23 -11.90
CA GLU A 18 -6.38 29.27 -13.22
C GLU A 18 -5.40 29.16 -14.39
N SER A 19 -4.15 29.64 -14.21
CA SER A 19 -3.13 29.56 -15.26
C SER A 19 -2.71 28.15 -15.64
N TYR A 20 -3.08 27.14 -14.83
CA TYR A 20 -2.79 25.73 -15.06
C TYR A 20 -3.96 24.92 -15.64
N LYS A 21 -5.14 25.53 -15.88
CA LYS A 21 -6.34 24.83 -16.33
C LYS A 21 -6.11 23.98 -17.59
N ASP A 22 -5.54 24.59 -18.62
CA ASP A 22 -5.33 23.91 -19.91
C ASP A 22 -4.33 22.76 -19.77
N ARG A 23 -3.27 22.96 -19.00
CA ARG A 23 -2.28 21.90 -18.75
C ARG A 23 -2.85 20.75 -17.95
N VAL A 24 -3.70 21.04 -16.96
CA VAL A 24 -4.36 19.98 -16.16
C VAL A 24 -5.37 19.21 -17.00
N ALA A 25 -6.13 19.88 -17.87
CA ALA A 25 -7.05 19.21 -18.80
C ALA A 25 -6.28 18.25 -19.75
N GLU A 26 -5.15 18.70 -20.31
CA GLU A 26 -4.29 17.85 -21.14
C GLU A 26 -3.78 16.62 -20.38
N VAL A 27 -3.30 16.79 -19.13
CA VAL A 27 -2.82 15.70 -18.31
C VAL A 27 -3.95 14.75 -17.91
N HIS A 28 -5.12 15.27 -17.61
CA HIS A 28 -6.33 14.47 -17.35
C HIS A 28 -6.64 13.56 -18.53
N ASP A 29 -6.70 14.12 -19.74
CA ASP A 29 -6.95 13.35 -20.96
C ASP A 29 -5.87 12.32 -21.21
N MET A 30 -4.61 12.67 -20.96
CA MET A 30 -3.48 11.76 -21.11
C MET A 30 -3.60 10.53 -20.18
N ILE A 31 -3.99 10.74 -18.92
CA ILE A 31 -4.19 9.65 -17.94
C ILE A 31 -5.37 8.76 -18.36
N HIS A 32 -6.52 9.35 -18.67
CA HIS A 32 -7.75 8.60 -18.93
C HIS A 32 -7.75 7.91 -20.30
N ASN A 33 -7.09 8.50 -21.30
CA ASN A 33 -6.91 7.90 -22.63
C ASN A 33 -5.65 7.03 -22.72
N LYS A 34 -4.83 6.95 -21.66
CA LYS A 34 -3.61 6.13 -21.58
C LYS A 34 -2.62 6.43 -22.71
N THR A 35 -2.37 7.71 -22.98
CA THR A 35 -1.53 8.18 -24.09
C THR A 35 -0.15 8.67 -23.66
N GLY A 36 0.14 8.78 -22.36
CA GLY A 36 1.42 9.24 -21.82
C GLY A 36 2.44 8.12 -21.62
N ALA A 37 3.65 8.51 -21.27
CA ALA A 37 4.71 7.58 -20.86
C ALA A 37 4.26 6.82 -19.59
N GLY A 38 4.54 5.51 -19.54
CA GLY A 38 4.11 4.66 -18.42
C GLY A 38 2.64 4.25 -18.46
N ASN A 39 1.98 4.41 -19.61
CA ASN A 39 0.58 4.04 -19.82
C ASN A 39 0.26 2.56 -19.58
N ASP A 40 1.27 1.68 -19.60
CA ASP A 40 1.13 0.26 -19.28
C ASP A 40 0.75 0.01 -17.80
N PHE A 41 0.90 1.01 -16.92
CA PHE A 41 0.71 0.91 -15.48
C PHE A 41 -0.44 1.81 -14.96
N LEU A 42 -1.47 2.05 -15.74
CA LEU A 42 -2.63 2.88 -15.40
C LEU A 42 -3.87 2.07 -14.98
N GLY A 43 -3.73 0.77 -14.68
CA GLY A 43 -4.84 -0.07 -14.21
C GLY A 43 -5.49 0.43 -12.92
N TRP A 44 -4.77 1.19 -12.11
CA TRP A 44 -5.26 1.78 -10.87
C TRP A 44 -6.34 2.86 -11.08
N VAL A 45 -6.37 3.52 -12.25
CA VAL A 45 -7.31 4.63 -12.54
C VAL A 45 -8.76 4.15 -12.47
N ASP A 46 -9.03 2.99 -13.08
CA ASP A 46 -10.37 2.42 -13.15
C ASP A 46 -10.62 1.31 -12.10
N LEU A 47 -9.60 0.98 -11.31
CA LEU A 47 -9.66 -0.12 -10.34
C LEU A 47 -10.86 -0.05 -9.39
N PRO A 48 -11.28 1.11 -8.84
CA PRO A 48 -12.42 1.17 -7.94
C PRO A 48 -13.74 0.70 -8.56
N THR A 49 -13.83 0.68 -9.89
CA THR A 49 -15.00 0.18 -10.65
C THR A 49 -14.76 -1.18 -11.26
N ASN A 50 -13.53 -1.44 -11.75
CA ASN A 50 -13.19 -2.59 -12.57
C ASN A 50 -12.44 -3.70 -11.82
N TYR A 51 -12.42 -3.66 -10.49
CA TYR A 51 -11.78 -4.72 -9.71
C TYR A 51 -12.45 -6.08 -9.96
N ASN A 52 -11.68 -7.15 -9.81
CA ASN A 52 -12.18 -8.52 -9.93
C ASN A 52 -13.06 -8.87 -8.73
N LYS A 53 -14.38 -8.81 -8.91
CA LYS A 53 -15.37 -9.07 -7.84
C LYS A 53 -15.28 -10.50 -7.31
N THR A 54 -15.04 -11.48 -8.19
CA THR A 54 -14.88 -12.88 -7.77
C THR A 54 -13.66 -13.05 -6.89
N GLU A 55 -12.53 -12.41 -7.23
CA GLU A 55 -11.32 -12.45 -6.40
C GLU A 55 -11.56 -11.79 -5.04
N VAL A 56 -12.27 -10.67 -4.98
CA VAL A 56 -12.62 -10.01 -3.71
C VAL A 56 -13.47 -10.93 -2.83
N GLU A 57 -14.45 -11.63 -3.38
CA GLU A 57 -15.24 -12.62 -2.62
C GLU A 57 -14.36 -13.78 -2.13
N ASN A 58 -13.43 -14.27 -2.94
CA ASN A 58 -12.48 -15.31 -2.55
C ASN A 58 -11.51 -14.81 -1.45
N ILE A 59 -11.08 -13.55 -1.51
CA ILE A 59 -10.28 -12.90 -0.45
C ILE A 59 -11.06 -12.90 0.86
N LYS A 60 -12.30 -12.43 0.86
CA LYS A 60 -13.15 -12.39 2.07
C LYS A 60 -13.37 -13.78 2.65
N LYS A 61 -13.68 -14.75 1.81
CA LYS A 61 -13.86 -16.14 2.20
C LYS A 61 -12.61 -16.72 2.84
N LYS A 62 -11.47 -16.60 2.17
CA LYS A 62 -10.19 -17.11 2.69
C LYS A 62 -9.79 -16.41 3.98
N ALA A 63 -9.98 -15.11 4.08
CA ALA A 63 -9.70 -14.36 5.31
C ALA A 63 -10.57 -14.84 6.48
N ALA A 64 -11.86 -15.07 6.25
CA ALA A 64 -12.75 -15.60 7.26
C ALA A 64 -12.32 -17.01 7.73
N GLU A 65 -12.04 -17.91 6.80
CA GLU A 65 -11.58 -19.28 7.11
C GLU A 65 -10.26 -19.26 7.89
N LEU A 66 -9.25 -18.54 7.41
CA LEU A 66 -7.93 -18.52 8.02
C LEU A 66 -7.95 -17.82 9.40
N SER A 67 -8.79 -16.81 9.60
CA SER A 67 -8.94 -16.12 10.88
C SER A 67 -9.47 -17.02 12.01
N GLU A 68 -10.11 -18.13 11.69
CA GLU A 68 -10.51 -19.10 12.69
C GLU A 68 -9.36 -20.04 13.12
N GLU A 69 -8.32 -20.15 12.29
CA GLU A 69 -7.21 -21.07 12.50
C GLU A 69 -5.96 -20.41 13.10
N ILE A 70 -5.79 -19.08 12.99
CA ILE A 70 -4.54 -18.42 13.36
C ILE A 70 -4.75 -17.23 14.30
N ASP A 71 -3.72 -16.97 15.12
CA ASP A 71 -3.63 -15.78 15.98
C ASP A 71 -2.77 -14.67 15.34
N VAL A 72 -1.86 -15.06 14.44
CA VAL A 72 -0.90 -14.14 13.80
C VAL A 72 -0.83 -14.40 12.30
N LEU A 73 -0.95 -13.36 11.50
CA LEU A 73 -0.59 -13.38 10.09
C LEU A 73 0.73 -12.65 9.88
N LEU A 74 1.69 -13.36 9.29
CA LEU A 74 2.92 -12.76 8.79
C LEU A 74 2.72 -12.27 7.35
N VAL A 75 2.70 -10.97 7.16
CA VAL A 75 2.66 -10.35 5.83
C VAL A 75 4.11 -10.19 5.35
N CYS A 76 4.49 -11.02 4.39
CA CYS A 76 5.85 -11.11 3.86
C CYS A 76 5.95 -10.36 2.53
N GLY A 77 6.51 -9.15 2.56
CA GLY A 77 6.66 -8.29 1.39
C GLY A 77 7.45 -7.02 1.70
N ILE A 78 7.86 -6.31 0.66
CA ILE A 78 8.60 -5.05 0.79
C ILE A 78 7.97 -3.96 -0.09
N GLY A 79 8.16 -2.70 0.28
CA GLY A 79 7.67 -1.55 -0.48
C GLY A 79 6.14 -1.60 -0.66
N GLY A 80 5.67 -1.51 -1.90
CA GLY A 80 4.25 -1.53 -2.24
C GLY A 80 3.53 -2.83 -1.86
N SER A 81 4.26 -3.91 -1.61
CA SER A 81 3.67 -5.18 -1.18
C SER A 81 3.20 -5.17 0.27
N TYR A 82 3.57 -4.17 1.08
CA TYR A 82 3.09 -4.09 2.46
C TYR A 82 2.69 -2.69 2.92
N LEU A 83 3.29 -1.62 2.38
CA LEU A 83 3.09 -0.25 2.91
C LEU A 83 1.64 0.21 2.83
N GLY A 84 0.96 -0.01 1.71
CA GLY A 84 -0.44 0.40 1.56
C GLY A 84 -1.37 -0.34 2.51
N ALA A 85 -1.21 -1.65 2.66
CA ALA A 85 -1.96 -2.45 3.62
C ALA A 85 -1.70 -1.99 5.05
N ARG A 86 -0.44 -1.81 5.43
CA ARG A 86 -0.04 -1.34 6.76
C ARG A 86 -0.61 0.04 7.07
N ALA A 87 -0.53 0.96 6.12
CA ALA A 87 -1.11 2.29 6.26
C ALA A 87 -2.62 2.22 6.57
N ALA A 88 -3.37 1.44 5.79
CA ALA A 88 -4.80 1.28 6.00
C ALA A 88 -5.13 0.58 7.33
N ILE A 89 -4.41 -0.49 7.67
CA ILE A 89 -4.65 -1.26 8.90
C ILE A 89 -4.39 -0.39 10.14
N GLU A 90 -3.24 0.30 10.20
CA GLU A 90 -2.93 1.14 11.36
C GLU A 90 -3.83 2.38 11.45
N ALA A 91 -4.20 2.98 10.30
CA ALA A 91 -5.11 4.12 10.29
C ALA A 91 -6.51 3.78 10.81
N ILE A 92 -7.02 2.58 10.52
CA ILE A 92 -8.38 2.15 10.87
C ILE A 92 -8.42 1.50 12.26
N ASN A 93 -7.52 0.54 12.51
CA ASN A 93 -7.52 -0.23 13.74
C ASN A 93 -6.74 0.43 14.88
N GLY A 94 -5.95 1.47 14.59
CA GLY A 94 -5.08 2.12 15.56
C GLY A 94 -3.85 1.27 15.92
N LEU A 95 -3.09 1.76 16.92
CA LEU A 95 -1.85 1.12 17.36
C LEU A 95 -2.07 -0.01 18.39
N TYR A 96 -3.27 -0.09 18.94
CA TYR A 96 -3.67 -1.12 19.91
C TYR A 96 -4.93 -1.83 19.42
N PRO A 97 -4.81 -2.60 18.31
CA PRO A 97 -5.97 -3.24 17.70
C PRO A 97 -6.57 -4.33 18.60
N THR A 98 -7.88 -4.50 18.52
CA THR A 98 -8.64 -5.51 19.29
C THR A 98 -9.15 -6.65 18.40
N ASN A 99 -8.82 -6.66 17.12
CA ASN A 99 -9.17 -7.74 16.20
C ASN A 99 -8.43 -9.04 16.57
N LYS A 100 -9.03 -10.17 16.19
CA LYS A 100 -8.56 -11.51 16.56
C LYS A 100 -7.15 -11.83 16.05
N VAL A 101 -6.84 -11.47 14.79
CA VAL A 101 -5.59 -11.82 14.15
C VAL A 101 -4.62 -10.64 14.21
N GLN A 102 -3.47 -10.85 14.83
CA GLN A 102 -2.38 -9.87 14.81
C GLN A 102 -1.66 -9.89 13.47
N ILE A 103 -1.41 -8.73 12.89
CA ILE A 103 -0.64 -8.60 11.64
C ILE A 103 0.80 -8.20 11.98
N ILE A 104 1.76 -8.99 11.52
CA ILE A 104 3.20 -8.71 11.65
C ILE A 104 3.82 -8.67 10.25
N TYR A 105 4.66 -7.69 10.01
CA TYR A 105 5.29 -7.48 8.70
C TYR A 105 6.72 -8.01 8.71
N ILE A 106 7.04 -8.86 7.73
CA ILE A 106 8.36 -9.44 7.50
C ILE A 106 8.74 -9.32 6.02
N GLY A 107 9.99 -9.60 5.68
CA GLY A 107 10.45 -9.50 4.28
C GLY A 107 10.64 -8.06 3.80
N ASN A 108 10.67 -7.10 4.69
CA ASN A 108 10.92 -5.69 4.45
C ASN A 108 12.27 -5.21 5.02
N THR A 109 13.10 -6.14 5.47
CA THR A 109 14.41 -5.85 6.08
C THR A 109 15.34 -7.05 6.00
N PHE A 110 16.64 -6.79 5.97
CA PHE A 110 17.69 -7.80 6.17
C PHE A 110 18.15 -7.95 7.63
N SER A 111 17.47 -7.33 8.59
CA SER A 111 17.84 -7.44 10.01
C SER A 111 17.64 -8.85 10.53
N ALA A 112 18.75 -9.58 10.70
CA ALA A 112 18.73 -10.92 11.30
C ALA A 112 18.19 -10.90 12.74
N THR A 113 18.47 -9.82 13.49
CA THR A 113 17.96 -9.62 14.84
C THR A 113 16.44 -9.53 14.86
N TYR A 114 15.85 -8.73 13.94
CA TYR A 114 14.41 -8.62 13.81
C TYR A 114 13.76 -9.97 13.45
N LEU A 115 14.31 -10.67 12.46
CA LEU A 115 13.80 -11.98 12.06
C LEU A 115 13.86 -13.00 13.21
N ALA A 116 14.94 -13.01 13.98
CA ALA A 116 15.06 -13.86 15.17
C ALA A 116 14.02 -13.52 16.26
N GLN A 117 13.76 -12.24 16.49
CA GLN A 117 12.71 -11.79 17.42
C GLN A 117 11.33 -12.26 16.98
N VAL A 118 10.98 -12.07 15.71
CA VAL A 118 9.69 -12.53 15.17
C VAL A 118 9.60 -14.06 15.23
N LYS A 119 10.66 -14.78 14.86
CA LYS A 119 10.71 -16.25 14.95
C LYS A 119 10.43 -16.74 16.38
N ASN A 120 11.08 -16.15 17.37
CA ASN A 120 10.84 -16.46 18.78
C ASN A 120 9.41 -16.12 19.23
N TYR A 121 8.86 -15.04 18.73
CA TYR A 121 7.51 -14.60 19.09
C TYR A 121 6.42 -15.54 18.55
N VAL A 122 6.58 -16.05 17.32
CA VAL A 122 5.51 -16.81 16.65
C VAL A 122 5.64 -18.32 16.78
N LYS A 123 6.79 -18.86 17.19
CA LYS A 123 7.07 -20.32 17.20
C LYS A 123 6.04 -21.15 17.98
N ASP A 124 5.48 -20.58 19.05
CA ASP A 124 4.51 -21.24 19.92
C ASP A 124 3.05 -20.78 19.65
N LYS A 125 2.85 -19.99 18.59
CA LYS A 125 1.54 -19.46 18.20
C LYS A 125 0.96 -20.17 16.99
N GLU A 126 -0.34 -20.04 16.82
CA GLU A 126 -1.00 -20.39 15.58
C GLU A 126 -0.78 -19.24 14.57
N PHE A 127 0.08 -19.45 13.59
CA PHE A 127 0.36 -18.41 12.61
C PHE A 127 0.18 -18.88 11.17
N GLY A 128 -0.01 -17.94 10.27
CA GLY A 128 -0.03 -18.12 8.82
C GLY A 128 0.85 -17.09 8.12
N ILE A 129 1.02 -17.24 6.82
CA ILE A 129 1.90 -16.38 6.01
C ILE A 129 1.13 -15.93 4.77
N ASN A 130 1.11 -14.63 4.52
CA ASN A 130 0.77 -14.08 3.21
C ASN A 130 2.06 -13.58 2.56
N VAL A 131 2.59 -14.34 1.62
CA VAL A 131 3.78 -13.96 0.85
C VAL A 131 3.35 -13.21 -0.40
N ILE A 132 3.91 -12.01 -0.58
CA ILE A 132 3.52 -11.07 -1.64
C ILE A 132 4.76 -10.68 -2.44
N SER A 133 4.84 -11.20 -3.65
CA SER A 133 5.91 -10.85 -4.60
C SER A 133 5.48 -11.22 -6.01
N LYS A 134 5.53 -10.26 -6.94
CA LYS A 134 5.17 -10.51 -8.33
C LYS A 134 6.13 -11.51 -8.99
N SER A 135 7.43 -11.27 -8.89
CA SER A 135 8.45 -12.16 -9.47
C SER A 135 8.77 -13.39 -8.62
N GLY A 136 8.61 -13.27 -7.29
CA GLY A 136 9.09 -14.26 -6.34
C GLY A 136 10.60 -14.24 -6.11
N THR A 137 11.32 -13.27 -6.70
CA THR A 137 12.79 -13.19 -6.63
C THR A 137 13.32 -12.00 -5.81
N THR A 138 12.42 -11.19 -5.23
CA THR A 138 12.82 -10.11 -4.32
C THR A 138 13.54 -10.71 -3.12
N THR A 139 14.79 -10.34 -2.92
CA THR A 139 15.69 -11.04 -2.01
C THR A 139 15.21 -11.00 -0.55
N GLU A 140 14.81 -9.82 -0.07
CA GLU A 140 14.32 -9.62 1.31
C GLU A 140 13.12 -10.52 1.59
N THR A 141 12.14 -10.50 0.69
CA THR A 141 10.92 -11.31 0.79
C THR A 141 11.23 -12.80 0.69
N SER A 142 12.09 -13.21 -0.24
CA SER A 142 12.45 -14.61 -0.45
C SER A 142 13.16 -15.22 0.77
N VAL A 143 14.09 -14.47 1.37
CA VAL A 143 14.82 -14.93 2.57
C VAL A 143 13.87 -15.09 3.76
N ALA A 144 13.05 -14.07 4.02
CA ALA A 144 12.09 -14.12 5.12
C ALA A 144 11.07 -15.25 4.92
N PHE A 145 10.50 -15.36 3.71
CA PHE A 145 9.53 -16.42 3.42
C PHE A 145 10.11 -17.81 3.63
N ARG A 146 11.33 -18.06 3.17
CA ARG A 146 12.00 -19.35 3.37
C ARG A 146 12.13 -19.73 4.86
N ILE A 147 12.58 -18.77 5.68
CA ILE A 147 12.76 -18.97 7.13
C ILE A 147 11.44 -19.30 7.82
N PHE A 148 10.39 -18.53 7.53
CA PHE A 148 9.10 -18.69 8.23
C PHE A 148 8.25 -19.83 7.65
N LYS A 149 8.39 -20.17 6.37
CA LYS A 149 7.83 -21.39 5.79
C LYS A 149 8.38 -22.62 6.49
N GLU A 150 9.72 -22.71 6.62
CA GLU A 150 10.39 -23.80 7.31
C GLU A 150 9.90 -23.92 8.77
N LEU A 151 9.85 -22.81 9.50
CA LEU A 151 9.32 -22.79 10.87
C LEU A 151 7.88 -23.30 10.94
N LEU A 152 7.01 -22.88 10.02
CA LEU A 152 5.60 -23.28 9.98
C LEU A 152 5.47 -24.78 9.70
N GLU A 153 6.26 -25.31 8.76
CA GLU A 153 6.29 -26.75 8.43
C GLU A 153 6.84 -27.59 9.59
N GLU A 154 7.91 -27.13 10.26
CA GLU A 154 8.50 -27.82 11.41
C GLU A 154 7.55 -27.86 12.61
N THR A 155 6.84 -26.77 12.88
CA THR A 155 6.02 -26.68 14.09
C THR A 155 4.59 -27.18 13.92
N LYS A 156 4.02 -27.10 12.71
CA LYS A 156 2.61 -27.44 12.43
C LYS A 156 2.42 -28.56 11.40
N GLY A 157 3.49 -28.94 10.68
CA GLY A 157 3.44 -29.92 9.60
C GLY A 157 3.09 -29.31 8.24
N LYS A 158 3.45 -30.03 7.17
CA LYS A 158 3.30 -29.56 5.78
C LYS A 158 1.85 -29.30 5.36
N GLU A 159 0.93 -30.14 5.76
CA GLU A 159 -0.48 -30.03 5.43
C GLU A 159 -1.10 -28.75 6.02
N VAL A 160 -0.77 -28.46 7.27
CA VAL A 160 -1.21 -27.22 7.93
C VAL A 160 -0.55 -26.00 7.29
N ALA A 161 0.74 -26.07 7.00
CA ALA A 161 1.47 -25.00 6.34
C ALA A 161 0.88 -24.68 4.96
N GLN A 162 0.60 -25.70 4.14
CA GLN A 162 -0.06 -25.54 2.84
C GLN A 162 -1.36 -24.73 2.95
N ARG A 163 -2.17 -25.04 3.94
CA ARG A 163 -3.47 -24.38 4.15
C ARG A 163 -3.35 -22.97 4.67
N ARG A 164 -2.27 -22.65 5.42
CA ARG A 164 -2.02 -21.36 6.08
C ARG A 164 -1.09 -20.43 5.32
N ILE A 165 -0.56 -20.86 4.18
CA ILE A 165 0.22 -20.00 3.29
C ILE A 165 -0.67 -19.53 2.16
N VAL A 166 -0.69 -18.21 1.96
CA VAL A 166 -1.38 -17.54 0.87
C VAL A 166 -0.34 -16.80 0.04
N ALA A 167 -0.27 -17.11 -1.25
CA ALA A 167 0.64 -16.46 -2.19
C ALA A 167 -0.10 -15.41 -3.00
N THR A 168 0.36 -14.16 -2.95
CA THR A 168 -0.13 -13.08 -3.81
C THR A 168 0.99 -12.78 -4.80
N THR A 169 0.79 -13.17 -6.06
CA THR A 169 1.86 -13.21 -7.06
C THR A 169 1.33 -13.02 -8.49
N ASP A 170 2.20 -13.13 -9.49
CA ASP A 170 1.83 -13.10 -10.89
C ASP A 170 0.85 -14.24 -11.23
N ALA A 171 -0.07 -14.00 -12.15
CA ALA A 171 -1.08 -14.97 -12.53
C ALA A 171 -0.52 -16.19 -13.28
N HIS A 172 0.62 -16.03 -13.98
CA HIS A 172 1.08 -17.01 -14.97
C HIS A 172 2.54 -17.44 -14.82
N LYS A 173 3.40 -16.61 -14.20
CA LYS A 173 4.85 -16.83 -14.20
C LYS A 173 5.53 -16.34 -12.93
N GLY A 174 6.78 -16.72 -12.78
CA GLY A 174 7.62 -16.31 -11.65
C GLY A 174 7.86 -17.42 -10.65
N ALA A 175 8.92 -17.28 -9.85
CA ALA A 175 9.35 -18.30 -8.90
C ALA A 175 8.30 -18.59 -7.82
N LEU A 176 7.63 -17.56 -7.32
CA LEU A 176 6.57 -17.73 -6.32
C LEU A 176 5.32 -18.39 -6.92
N LYS A 177 4.93 -18.04 -8.15
CA LYS A 177 3.84 -18.71 -8.87
C LYS A 177 4.12 -20.20 -9.04
N THR A 178 5.32 -20.53 -9.52
CA THR A 178 5.73 -21.94 -9.68
C THR A 178 5.68 -22.70 -8.36
N LEU A 179 6.19 -22.10 -7.28
CA LEU A 179 6.17 -22.72 -5.97
C LEU A 179 4.74 -22.90 -5.44
N ALA A 180 3.89 -21.88 -5.59
CA ALA A 180 2.51 -21.92 -5.13
C ALA A 180 1.70 -23.02 -5.85
N ASP A 181 1.89 -23.18 -7.17
CA ASP A 181 1.30 -24.28 -7.94
C ASP A 181 1.77 -25.65 -7.45
N GLN A 182 3.07 -25.80 -7.20
CA GLN A 182 3.65 -27.08 -6.74
C GLN A 182 3.20 -27.47 -5.34
N GLU A 183 3.15 -26.52 -4.44
CA GLU A 183 2.77 -26.73 -3.03
C GLU A 183 1.25 -26.69 -2.81
N GLY A 184 0.48 -26.20 -3.77
CA GLY A 184 -0.98 -26.06 -3.67
C GLY A 184 -1.44 -24.98 -2.71
N TYR A 185 -0.72 -23.85 -2.65
CA TYR A 185 -1.12 -22.70 -1.83
C TYR A 185 -2.37 -22.02 -2.39
N THR A 186 -3.13 -21.36 -1.53
CA THR A 186 -4.13 -20.38 -1.98
C THR A 186 -3.43 -19.23 -2.69
N GLU A 187 -3.88 -18.86 -3.86
CA GLU A 187 -3.26 -17.82 -4.68
C GLU A 187 -4.20 -16.65 -4.92
N PHE A 188 -3.62 -15.44 -4.90
CA PHE A 188 -4.24 -14.21 -5.39
C PHE A 188 -3.30 -13.51 -6.36
N VAL A 189 -3.87 -12.67 -7.23
CA VAL A 189 -3.14 -12.10 -8.37
C VAL A 189 -2.64 -10.70 -8.10
N VAL A 190 -1.37 -10.46 -8.46
CA VAL A 190 -0.82 -9.11 -8.63
C VAL A 190 -1.06 -8.70 -10.08
N PRO A 191 -1.92 -7.72 -10.38
CA PRO A 191 -2.21 -7.30 -11.75
C PRO A 191 -0.96 -6.78 -12.47
N ASP A 192 -0.90 -7.02 -13.79
CA ASP A 192 0.25 -6.61 -14.60
C ASP A 192 0.32 -5.10 -14.83
N ASP A 193 -0.82 -4.45 -14.87
CA ASP A 193 -0.98 -3.03 -15.18
C ASP A 193 -1.06 -2.11 -13.95
N ILE A 194 -0.76 -2.66 -12.74
CA ILE A 194 -0.76 -1.91 -11.49
C ILE A 194 0.59 -2.05 -10.80
N GLY A 195 1.30 -0.94 -10.68
CA GLY A 195 2.57 -0.89 -9.95
C GLY A 195 2.39 -1.11 -8.44
N GLY A 196 3.44 -1.60 -7.77
CA GLY A 196 3.39 -1.98 -6.35
C GLY A 196 2.86 -0.88 -5.43
N ARG A 197 3.33 0.35 -5.59
CA ARG A 197 2.90 1.51 -4.77
C ARG A 197 1.46 1.96 -5.02
N PHE A 198 0.80 1.46 -6.06
CA PHE A 198 -0.61 1.72 -6.41
C PHE A 198 -1.55 0.54 -6.11
N SER A 199 -1.04 -0.52 -5.46
CA SER A 199 -1.70 -1.83 -5.43
C SER A 199 -2.58 -2.11 -4.21
N VAL A 200 -2.78 -1.15 -3.30
CA VAL A 200 -3.52 -1.38 -2.04
C VAL A 200 -4.94 -1.90 -2.25
N LEU A 201 -5.61 -1.50 -3.33
CA LEU A 201 -6.98 -1.95 -3.67
C LEU A 201 -7.01 -3.22 -4.54
N THR A 202 -5.87 -3.86 -4.73
CA THR A 202 -5.77 -5.22 -5.28
C THR A 202 -5.66 -6.24 -4.14
N ALA A 203 -5.56 -7.53 -4.46
CA ALA A 203 -5.32 -8.58 -3.47
C ALA A 203 -4.10 -8.30 -2.58
N VAL A 204 -3.10 -7.56 -3.09
CA VAL A 204 -1.90 -7.16 -2.34
C VAL A 204 -2.25 -6.45 -1.03
N GLY A 205 -3.18 -5.51 -1.07
CA GLY A 205 -3.66 -4.80 0.13
C GLY A 205 -4.89 -5.45 0.74
N LEU A 206 -5.85 -5.86 -0.07
CA LEU A 206 -7.17 -6.30 0.40
C LEU A 206 -7.13 -7.56 1.26
N PHE A 207 -6.26 -8.53 0.96
CA PHE A 207 -6.19 -9.75 1.77
C PHE A 207 -5.65 -9.47 3.19
N PRO A 208 -4.49 -8.80 3.38
CA PRO A 208 -4.05 -8.41 4.73
C PRO A 208 -5.05 -7.53 5.48
N ILE A 209 -5.72 -6.61 4.77
CA ILE A 209 -6.74 -5.72 5.33
C ILE A 209 -7.95 -6.52 5.83
N ALA A 210 -8.43 -7.49 5.04
CA ALA A 210 -9.50 -8.39 5.45
C ALA A 210 -9.10 -9.24 6.67
N MET A 211 -7.85 -9.75 6.70
CA MET A 211 -7.30 -10.50 7.83
C MET A 211 -7.22 -9.66 9.11
N ALA A 212 -7.04 -8.35 8.98
CA ALA A 212 -7.09 -7.40 10.10
C ALA A 212 -8.52 -7.07 10.57
N GLY A 213 -9.54 -7.73 10.02
CA GLY A 213 -10.95 -7.55 10.40
C GLY A 213 -11.59 -6.28 9.86
N ILE A 214 -11.00 -5.66 8.85
CA ILE A 214 -11.53 -4.44 8.22
C ILE A 214 -12.48 -4.80 7.08
N ASP A 215 -13.57 -4.06 6.98
CA ASP A 215 -14.56 -4.20 5.91
C ASP A 215 -13.99 -3.72 4.55
N VAL A 216 -13.60 -4.67 3.70
CA VAL A 216 -13.04 -4.38 2.39
C VAL A 216 -14.09 -3.83 1.41
N ASP A 217 -15.36 -4.16 1.57
CA ASP A 217 -16.43 -3.61 0.73
C ASP A 217 -16.63 -2.12 1.03
N ALA A 218 -16.59 -1.73 2.29
CA ALA A 218 -16.63 -0.33 2.69
C ALA A 218 -15.41 0.45 2.17
N MET A 219 -14.23 -0.17 2.17
CA MET A 219 -13.02 0.43 1.62
C MET A 219 -13.11 0.63 0.10
N LEU A 220 -13.55 -0.39 -0.64
CA LEU A 220 -13.77 -0.30 -2.09
C LEU A 220 -14.86 0.74 -2.44
N LYS A 221 -15.91 0.81 -1.63
CA LYS A 221 -16.92 1.87 -1.79
C LYS A 221 -16.33 3.25 -1.59
N GLY A 222 -15.50 3.45 -0.58
CA GLY A 222 -14.80 4.73 -0.36
C GLY A 222 -13.90 5.11 -1.53
N ALA A 223 -13.21 4.13 -2.12
CA ALA A 223 -12.40 4.33 -3.32
C ALA A 223 -13.26 4.73 -4.53
N LYS A 224 -14.43 4.11 -4.70
CA LYS A 224 -15.39 4.47 -5.76
C LYS A 224 -15.95 5.88 -5.56
N ASP A 225 -16.31 6.23 -4.34
CA ASP A 225 -16.79 7.59 -4.02
C ASP A 225 -15.70 8.65 -4.33
N ALA A 226 -14.42 8.32 -4.07
CA ALA A 226 -13.29 9.18 -4.40
C ALA A 226 -13.04 9.25 -5.91
N GLN A 227 -13.13 8.14 -6.63
CA GLN A 227 -13.04 8.12 -8.08
C GLN A 227 -14.09 9.05 -8.70
N ASP A 228 -15.35 8.96 -8.28
CA ASP A 228 -16.43 9.81 -8.79
C ASP A 228 -16.17 11.30 -8.50
N LYS A 229 -15.63 11.62 -7.33
CA LYS A 229 -15.30 12.99 -6.97
C LYS A 229 -14.13 13.55 -7.81
N TYR A 230 -13.08 12.76 -8.00
CA TYR A 230 -11.82 13.23 -8.58
C TYR A 230 -11.66 12.91 -10.07
N ASN A 231 -12.60 12.18 -10.68
CA ASN A 231 -12.69 12.00 -12.13
C ASN A 231 -13.28 13.23 -12.85
N ASN A 232 -13.01 14.40 -12.34
CA ASN A 232 -13.48 15.68 -12.85
C ASN A 232 -12.28 16.44 -13.42
N PRO A 233 -12.27 16.81 -14.73
CA PRO A 233 -11.16 17.54 -15.34
C PRO A 233 -11.03 18.99 -14.88
N ASP A 234 -12.06 19.58 -14.26
CA ASP A 234 -12.04 20.97 -13.83
C ASP A 234 -11.14 21.16 -12.61
N LEU A 235 -9.98 21.77 -12.83
CA LEU A 235 -8.99 22.08 -11.80
C LEU A 235 -9.59 22.83 -10.60
N LEU A 236 -10.50 23.77 -10.83
CA LEU A 236 -10.98 24.65 -9.76
C LEU A 236 -11.96 23.97 -8.79
N THR A 237 -12.47 22.82 -9.16
CA THR A 237 -13.37 22.00 -8.34
C THR A 237 -12.79 20.64 -7.97
N ASN A 238 -11.55 20.34 -8.36
CA ASN A 238 -10.88 19.07 -8.08
C ASN A 238 -9.71 19.27 -7.11
N ASP A 239 -9.93 18.96 -5.84
CA ASP A 239 -8.93 19.09 -4.77
C ASP A 239 -7.63 18.32 -5.06
N ALA A 240 -7.71 17.13 -5.71
CA ALA A 240 -6.53 16.34 -6.04
C ALA A 240 -5.64 17.06 -7.07
N TYR A 241 -6.25 17.66 -8.08
CA TYR A 241 -5.52 18.44 -9.08
C TYR A 241 -4.98 19.75 -8.50
N GLN A 242 -5.75 20.42 -7.63
CA GLN A 242 -5.27 21.61 -6.93
C GLN A 242 -4.03 21.32 -6.09
N TYR A 243 -4.02 20.19 -5.37
CA TYR A 243 -2.84 19.75 -4.62
C TYR A 243 -1.64 19.51 -5.53
N GLY A 244 -1.83 18.80 -6.64
CA GLY A 244 -0.76 18.56 -7.62
C GLY A 244 -0.18 19.84 -8.21
N VAL A 245 -1.04 20.79 -8.57
CA VAL A 245 -0.62 22.11 -9.10
C VAL A 245 0.11 22.92 -8.03
N ALA A 246 -0.39 22.95 -6.79
CA ALA A 246 0.26 23.65 -5.69
C ALA A 246 1.69 23.11 -5.44
N ARG A 247 1.88 21.80 -5.46
CA ARG A 247 3.21 21.18 -5.38
C ARG A 247 4.13 21.64 -6.51
N GLN A 248 3.62 21.70 -7.72
CA GLN A 248 4.40 22.14 -8.89
C GLN A 248 4.77 23.63 -8.79
N MET A 249 3.87 24.49 -8.34
CA MET A 249 4.18 25.90 -8.11
C MET A 249 5.26 26.10 -7.04
N LEU A 250 5.16 25.36 -5.95
CA LEU A 250 6.12 25.45 -4.84
C LEU A 250 7.50 24.90 -5.26
N LEU A 251 7.55 23.84 -6.04
CA LEU A 251 8.82 23.34 -6.60
C LEU A 251 9.49 24.43 -7.48
N LYS A 252 8.75 25.07 -8.36
CA LYS A 252 9.24 26.19 -9.18
C LYS A 252 9.70 27.37 -8.34
N ALA A 253 9.05 27.61 -7.20
CA ALA A 253 9.44 28.65 -6.26
C ALA A 253 10.67 28.30 -5.39
N GLY A 254 11.26 27.11 -5.59
CA GLY A 254 12.50 26.70 -4.92
C GLY A 254 12.31 25.85 -3.67
N TYR A 255 11.13 25.23 -3.47
CA TYR A 255 10.85 24.29 -2.38
C TYR A 255 11.02 22.84 -2.87
N PRO A 256 12.22 22.24 -2.73
CA PRO A 256 12.52 20.92 -3.32
C PRO A 256 12.11 19.75 -2.42
N ALA A 257 11.62 19.99 -1.22
CA ALA A 257 11.19 18.98 -0.27
C ALA A 257 9.78 19.26 0.24
N GLU A 258 9.01 18.22 0.47
CA GLU A 258 7.68 18.26 1.05
C GLU A 258 7.63 17.35 2.27
N MET A 259 7.06 17.85 3.36
CA MET A 259 6.92 17.08 4.59
C MET A 259 5.47 16.77 4.88
N PHE A 260 5.12 15.49 4.87
CA PHE A 260 3.83 15.02 5.39
C PHE A 260 3.86 15.05 6.92
N VAL A 261 3.05 15.90 7.51
CA VAL A 261 2.97 16.05 8.96
C VAL A 261 1.63 15.55 9.48
N THR A 262 1.64 14.74 10.52
CA THR A 262 0.43 14.29 11.21
C THR A 262 0.57 14.41 12.72
N TYR A 263 -0.52 14.79 13.40
CA TYR A 263 -0.65 14.69 14.86
C TYR A 263 -1.21 13.34 15.32
N ASN A 264 -1.76 12.55 14.37
CA ASN A 264 -2.31 11.23 14.66
C ASN A 264 -1.25 10.15 14.44
N LEU A 265 -0.77 9.54 15.51
CA LEU A 265 0.26 8.49 15.45
C LEU A 265 -0.11 7.34 14.52
N GLN A 266 -1.38 6.98 14.47
CA GLN A 266 -1.88 5.91 13.60
C GLN A 266 -1.76 6.22 12.10
N LEU A 267 -1.49 7.47 11.70
CA LEU A 267 -1.25 7.87 10.32
C LEU A 267 0.24 7.87 9.93
N GLN A 268 1.13 7.47 10.83
CA GLN A 268 2.57 7.42 10.55
C GLN A 268 2.88 6.52 9.34
N GLN A 269 2.23 5.37 9.24
CA GLN A 269 2.44 4.47 8.10
C GLN A 269 1.75 4.98 6.82
N THR A 270 0.76 5.82 6.92
CA THR A 270 0.20 6.55 5.77
C THR A 270 1.26 7.49 5.18
N ALA A 271 2.05 8.16 6.02
CA ALA A 271 3.17 8.98 5.57
C ALA A 271 4.28 8.14 4.91
N GLU A 272 4.59 6.94 5.44
CA GLU A 272 5.56 6.03 4.82
C GLU A 272 5.11 5.54 3.44
N TRP A 273 3.84 5.16 3.28
CA TRP A 273 3.26 4.82 1.99
C TRP A 273 3.28 6.01 1.02
N TRP A 274 2.91 7.21 1.49
CA TRP A 274 2.96 8.45 0.72
C TRP A 274 4.38 8.76 0.21
N LYS A 275 5.42 8.55 1.04
CA LYS A 275 6.82 8.71 0.63
C LYS A 275 7.19 7.80 -0.54
N GLN A 276 6.81 6.52 -0.50
CA GLN A 276 7.06 5.63 -1.62
C GLN A 276 6.27 6.06 -2.86
N LEU A 277 4.98 6.39 -2.69
CA LEU A 277 4.13 6.78 -3.81
C LEU A 277 4.73 7.96 -4.60
N PHE A 278 5.10 9.04 -3.92
CA PHE A 278 5.64 10.22 -4.57
C PHE A 278 7.13 10.07 -4.92
N GLY A 279 7.94 9.54 -4.03
CA GLY A 279 9.37 9.39 -4.26
C GLY A 279 9.69 8.48 -5.46
N GLU A 280 9.06 7.32 -5.54
CA GLU A 280 9.25 6.38 -6.64
C GLU A 280 8.57 6.84 -7.94
N SER A 281 7.46 7.57 -7.85
CA SER A 281 6.77 8.10 -9.04
C SER A 281 7.49 9.28 -9.67
N GLU A 282 8.01 10.20 -8.88
CA GLU A 282 8.57 11.48 -9.33
C GLU A 282 10.11 11.53 -9.34
N GLY A 283 10.77 10.69 -8.53
CA GLY A 283 12.23 10.68 -8.39
C GLY A 283 12.95 10.08 -9.58
N LYS A 284 12.79 10.70 -10.74
CA LYS A 284 13.37 10.26 -12.01
C LYS A 284 14.20 11.40 -12.64
N GLU A 285 15.32 11.05 -13.28
CA GLU A 285 16.19 12.00 -14.00
C GLU A 285 16.70 13.17 -13.11
N GLY A 286 16.84 12.95 -11.80
CA GLY A 286 17.24 14.01 -10.88
C GLY A 286 16.15 15.07 -10.62
N LYS A 287 14.91 14.78 -10.98
CA LYS A 287 13.73 15.65 -10.81
C LYS A 287 12.83 15.15 -9.66
N GLY A 288 11.80 15.91 -9.37
CA GLY A 288 10.81 15.61 -8.36
C GLY A 288 11.02 16.33 -7.03
N ILE A 289 10.06 16.20 -6.14
CA ILE A 289 10.08 16.77 -4.79
C ILE A 289 10.47 15.66 -3.82
N LEU A 290 11.44 15.92 -2.94
CA LEU A 290 11.83 14.94 -1.91
C LEU A 290 10.72 14.78 -0.87
N PRO A 291 10.06 13.61 -0.78
CA PRO A 291 9.03 13.38 0.23
C PRO A 291 9.69 13.02 1.58
N THR A 292 9.29 13.74 2.61
CA THR A 292 9.71 13.51 4.00
C THR A 292 8.49 13.44 4.90
N SER A 293 8.65 13.08 6.17
CA SER A 293 7.54 13.04 7.10
C SER A 293 7.93 13.44 8.52
N GLY A 294 6.96 13.94 9.29
CA GLY A 294 7.09 14.23 10.70
C GLY A 294 5.83 13.83 11.45
N THR A 295 6.02 13.36 12.68
CA THR A 295 4.93 13.05 13.61
C THR A 295 4.93 14.07 14.73
N PHE A 296 4.00 15.02 14.69
CA PHE A 296 3.87 16.05 15.69
C PHE A 296 2.96 15.55 16.83
N SER A 297 3.14 15.99 18.07
CA SER A 297 4.11 17.00 18.55
C SER A 297 5.54 16.47 18.76
N THR A 298 5.78 15.15 18.72
CA THR A 298 7.08 14.54 19.01
C THR A 298 8.21 15.22 18.22
N ASP A 299 8.07 15.32 16.92
CA ASP A 299 9.10 15.88 16.05
C ASP A 299 9.25 17.40 16.14
N LEU A 300 8.31 18.10 16.77
CA LEU A 300 8.51 19.51 17.15
C LEU A 300 9.62 19.67 18.19
N HIS A 301 9.83 18.64 19.03
CA HIS A 301 10.91 18.63 20.02
C HIS A 301 12.26 18.15 19.48
N SER A 302 12.31 17.79 18.19
CA SER A 302 13.54 17.38 17.49
C SER A 302 13.82 18.24 16.27
N LEU A 303 12.88 18.35 15.35
CA LEU A 303 13.03 19.06 14.08
C LEU A 303 12.40 20.47 14.07
N GLY A 304 11.63 20.82 15.11
CA GLY A 304 10.84 22.06 15.13
C GLY A 304 11.66 23.35 14.99
N GLN A 305 12.94 23.34 15.43
CA GLN A 305 13.84 24.48 15.24
C GLN A 305 14.36 24.59 13.79
N PHE A 306 14.34 23.50 13.06
CA PHE A 306 14.80 23.45 11.67
C PHE A 306 13.67 23.80 10.69
N ILE A 307 12.44 23.40 11.00
CA ILE A 307 11.25 23.66 10.19
C ILE A 307 10.77 25.09 10.37
#